data_0efd44d329bc8f4e7accdf6ddf7deb45
#
_entry.id   0efd44d329bc8f4e7accdf6ddf7deb45
#
_cell.length_a   1.000
_cell.length_b   1.000
_cell.length_c   1.000
_cell.angle_alpha   90.00
_cell.angle_beta   90.00
_cell.angle_gamma   90.00
#
_symmetry.space_group_name_H-M   'P 1'
#
loop_
_entity.id
_entity.type
_entity.pdbx_description
1 polymer ?
#
loop_
_entity_poly.entity_id
_entity_poly.type
_entity_poly.pdbx_seq_one_letter_code
_entity_poly.pdbx_strand_id
1 'polypeptide(L)'
;ATQHPKLFDLVRQRIRYKHMSYRTEQAYCGWIKRYVIFHQLRHPREMGRLEVESYLSHLVNVGNVSQSTHHQALSALLFLYKEVLGVELPWLQELNRPNKPKRLPVALTHLEVQSVFEHLSGIHLLMAKMLYGTGMRLNELLQLRSKDIDFELHEIVVRQGKGYKDRVTILPTAIQTELHQQIEQAKKLFKEDRLQNRIGV
;
A
#
# COMPACT_ATOMS: atom_id res chain seq x y z
N ALA A 1 35.11 6.14 -17.89
CA ALA A 1 34.70 6.78 -16.62
C ALA A 1 33.53 5.99 -16.05
N THR A 2 33.76 5.18 -15.02
CA THR A 2 32.74 4.45 -14.26
C THR A 2 31.91 5.48 -13.51
N GLN A 3 30.70 5.77 -14.04
CA GLN A 3 29.73 6.61 -13.33
C GLN A 3 29.32 5.85 -12.06
N HIS A 4 29.71 6.34 -10.89
CA HIS A 4 29.18 5.85 -9.63
C HIS A 4 27.64 6.01 -9.64
N PRO A 5 26.88 4.94 -9.35
CA PRO A 5 25.44 5.01 -9.37
C PRO A 5 24.95 6.06 -8.37
N LYS A 6 23.99 6.89 -8.77
CA LYS A 6 23.40 7.91 -7.90
C LYS A 6 22.71 7.26 -6.71
N LEU A 7 22.73 7.91 -5.56
CA LEU A 7 22.13 7.40 -4.31
C LEU A 7 20.73 6.79 -4.50
N PHE A 8 19.84 7.48 -5.23
CA PHE A 8 18.48 7.01 -5.45
C PHE A 8 18.39 5.79 -6.36
N ASP A 9 19.36 5.60 -7.25
CA ASP A 9 19.42 4.40 -8.10
C ASP A 9 19.80 3.18 -7.26
N LEU A 10 20.73 3.33 -6.32
CA LEU A 10 21.07 2.30 -5.33
C LEU A 10 19.88 1.95 -4.42
N VAL A 11 19.16 2.96 -3.94
CA VAL A 11 17.96 2.77 -3.11
C VAL A 11 16.91 1.95 -3.88
N ARG A 12 16.58 2.35 -5.12
CA ARG A 12 15.59 1.65 -5.96
C ARG A 12 16.03 0.23 -6.26
N GLN A 13 17.29 0.05 -6.65
CA GLN A 13 17.86 -1.28 -6.94
C GLN A 13 17.74 -2.20 -5.71
N ARG A 14 18.06 -1.70 -4.51
CA ARG A 14 17.98 -2.48 -3.28
C ARG A 14 16.56 -2.83 -2.88
N ILE A 15 15.61 -1.91 -3.05
CA ILE A 15 14.17 -2.14 -2.82
C ILE A 15 13.64 -3.24 -3.74
N ARG A 16 13.97 -3.18 -5.04
CA ARG A 16 13.57 -4.17 -6.04
C ARG A 16 14.22 -5.53 -5.78
N TYR A 17 15.49 -5.55 -5.42
CA TYR A 17 16.19 -6.78 -5.03
C TYR A 17 15.51 -7.48 -3.84
N LYS A 18 14.95 -6.70 -2.91
CA LYS A 18 14.19 -7.24 -1.77
C LYS A 18 12.71 -7.52 -2.09
N HIS A 19 12.30 -7.46 -3.34
CA HIS A 19 10.92 -7.68 -3.79
C HIS A 19 9.88 -6.83 -3.04
N MET A 20 10.27 -5.61 -2.62
CA MET A 20 9.35 -4.68 -1.97
C MET A 20 8.42 -4.03 -3.01
N SER A 21 7.23 -3.61 -2.56
CA SER A 21 6.24 -3.02 -3.46
C SER A 21 6.71 -1.68 -4.06
N TYR A 22 6.22 -1.34 -5.25
CA TYR A 22 6.46 -0.04 -5.88
C TYR A 22 6.02 1.13 -4.97
N ARG A 23 4.94 0.95 -4.21
CA ARG A 23 4.47 1.94 -3.23
C ARG A 23 5.49 2.16 -2.11
N THR A 24 6.17 1.10 -1.68
CA THR A 24 7.28 1.20 -0.72
C THR A 24 8.46 1.95 -1.33
N GLU A 25 8.79 1.68 -2.61
CA GLU A 25 9.84 2.40 -3.33
C GLU A 25 9.57 3.91 -3.34
N GLN A 26 8.36 4.31 -3.73
CA GLN A 26 7.95 5.72 -3.73
C GLN A 26 8.03 6.36 -2.34
N ALA A 27 7.50 5.67 -1.32
CA ALA A 27 7.49 6.18 0.04
C ALA A 27 8.90 6.35 0.59
N TYR A 28 9.77 5.34 0.44
CA TYR A 28 11.14 5.39 0.96
C TYR A 28 11.98 6.42 0.21
N CYS A 29 11.93 6.46 -1.12
CA CYS A 29 12.59 7.49 -1.89
C CYS A 29 12.12 8.90 -1.49
N GLY A 30 10.82 9.08 -1.25
CA GLY A 30 10.24 10.34 -0.79
C GLY A 30 10.78 10.79 0.57
N TRP A 31 10.89 9.88 1.55
CA TRP A 31 11.43 10.18 2.87
C TRP A 31 12.93 10.48 2.83
N ILE A 32 13.69 9.67 2.10
CA ILE A 32 15.14 9.88 1.92
C ILE A 32 15.42 11.22 1.24
N LYS A 33 14.60 11.59 0.23
CA LYS A 33 14.72 12.90 -0.44
C LYS A 33 14.50 14.05 0.54
N ARG A 34 13.43 13.99 1.36
CA ARG A 34 13.13 15.01 2.38
C ARG A 34 14.25 15.13 3.42
N TYR A 35 14.80 14.01 3.87
CA TYR A 35 15.93 13.96 4.80
C TYR A 35 17.18 14.64 4.23
N VAL A 36 17.55 14.32 2.98
CA VAL A 36 18.70 14.93 2.29
C VAL A 36 18.50 16.44 2.09
N ILE A 37 17.29 16.87 1.71
CA ILE A 37 16.94 18.29 1.54
C ILE A 37 17.01 19.02 2.89
N PHE A 38 16.48 18.44 3.97
CA PHE A 38 16.53 19.02 5.31
C PHE A 38 17.94 19.32 5.76
N HIS A 39 18.91 18.47 5.40
CA HIS A 39 20.33 18.65 5.68
C HIS A 39 21.10 19.31 4.51
N GLN A 40 20.47 20.22 3.77
CA GLN A 40 21.10 21.04 2.73
C GLN A 40 21.85 20.22 1.68
N LEU A 41 21.26 19.10 1.24
CA LEU A 41 21.81 18.19 0.22
C LEU A 41 23.12 17.48 0.61
N ARG A 42 23.47 17.44 1.91
CA ARG A 42 24.61 16.63 2.38
C ARG A 42 24.39 15.15 2.04
N HIS A 43 25.47 14.48 1.68
CA HIS A 43 25.39 13.07 1.37
C HIS A 43 25.17 12.23 2.66
N PRO A 44 24.24 11.24 2.68
CA PRO A 44 23.95 10.46 3.91
C PRO A 44 25.14 9.73 4.54
N ARG A 45 26.18 9.42 3.78
CA ARG A 45 27.43 8.86 4.33
C ARG A 45 28.18 9.82 5.25
N GLU A 46 27.94 11.11 5.11
CA GLU A 46 28.55 12.17 5.93
C GLU A 46 27.67 12.56 7.13
N MET A 47 26.54 11.90 7.27
CA MET A 47 25.55 12.15 8.30
C MET A 47 25.43 10.93 9.22
N GLY A 48 25.18 11.18 10.50
CA GLY A 48 25.13 10.15 11.51
C GLY A 48 23.91 10.28 12.43
N ARG A 49 24.11 9.93 13.68
CA ARG A 49 23.09 9.91 14.72
C ARG A 49 22.40 11.26 14.89
N LEU A 50 23.18 12.30 15.03
CA LEU A 50 22.67 13.66 15.32
C LEU A 50 21.75 14.16 14.21
N GLU A 51 22.12 13.92 12.95
CA GLU A 51 21.32 14.35 11.80
C GLU A 51 20.01 13.57 11.71
N VAL A 52 20.03 12.25 11.94
CA VAL A 52 18.82 11.43 11.94
C VAL A 52 17.87 11.84 13.07
N GLU A 53 18.40 12.00 14.31
CA GLU A 53 17.60 12.44 15.46
C GLU A 53 17.03 13.85 15.25
N SER A 54 17.82 14.78 14.73
CA SER A 54 17.38 16.13 14.40
C SER A 54 16.22 16.13 13.40
N TYR A 55 16.34 15.36 12.32
CA TYR A 55 15.28 15.26 11.31
C TYR A 55 14.01 14.62 11.88
N LEU A 56 14.12 13.52 12.61
CA LEU A 56 12.98 12.86 13.22
C LEU A 56 12.27 13.73 14.25
N SER A 57 13.05 14.47 15.05
CA SER A 57 12.53 15.47 16.01
C SER A 57 11.81 16.62 15.30
N HIS A 58 12.37 17.10 14.18
CA HIS A 58 11.73 18.12 13.36
C HIS A 58 10.37 17.66 12.82
N LEU A 59 10.26 16.42 12.35
CA LEU A 59 9.00 15.85 11.88
C LEU A 59 7.91 15.86 12.96
N VAL A 60 8.28 15.65 14.22
CA VAL A 60 7.34 15.65 15.36
C VAL A 60 7.00 17.06 15.78
N ASN A 61 8.02 17.89 16.02
CA ASN A 61 7.84 19.19 16.67
C ASN A 61 7.34 20.28 15.72
N VAL A 62 7.78 20.24 14.47
CA VAL A 62 7.43 21.26 13.46
C VAL A 62 6.45 20.70 12.44
N GLY A 63 6.69 19.48 11.96
CA GLY A 63 5.85 18.84 10.95
C GLY A 63 4.54 18.29 11.49
N ASN A 64 4.36 18.20 12.80
CA ASN A 64 3.16 17.69 13.48
C ASN A 64 2.67 16.34 12.89
N VAL A 65 3.61 15.51 12.41
CA VAL A 65 3.27 14.27 11.74
C VAL A 65 2.69 13.24 12.71
N SER A 66 1.78 12.40 12.19
CA SER A 66 1.27 11.29 12.98
C SER A 66 2.40 10.30 13.34
N GLN A 67 2.21 9.54 14.42
CA GLN A 67 3.16 8.51 14.83
C GLN A 67 3.44 7.47 13.72
N SER A 68 2.40 7.09 12.94
CA SER A 68 2.57 6.17 11.81
C SER A 68 3.45 6.76 10.72
N THR A 69 3.30 8.06 10.44
CA THR A 69 4.11 8.81 9.48
C THR A 69 5.57 8.91 9.95
N HIS A 70 5.79 9.26 11.23
CA HIS A 70 7.12 9.26 11.83
C HIS A 70 7.79 7.88 11.74
N HIS A 71 7.05 6.81 12.04
CA HIS A 71 7.55 5.45 11.94
C HIS A 71 7.91 5.04 10.50
N GLN A 72 7.17 5.53 9.53
CA GLN A 72 7.48 5.31 8.11
C GLN A 72 8.77 6.02 7.70
N ALA A 73 8.98 7.26 8.16
CA ALA A 73 10.22 7.99 7.93
C ALA A 73 11.42 7.28 8.56
N LEU A 74 11.29 6.88 9.82
CA LEU A 74 12.32 6.10 10.52
C LEU A 74 12.68 4.81 9.77
N SER A 75 11.66 4.06 9.31
CA SER A 75 11.87 2.82 8.56
C SER A 75 12.62 3.06 7.24
N ALA A 76 12.33 4.17 6.55
CA ALA A 76 13.03 4.54 5.33
C ALA A 76 14.50 4.90 5.59
N LEU A 77 14.80 5.60 6.68
CA LEU A 77 16.19 5.93 7.08
C LEU A 77 16.95 4.68 7.54
N LEU A 78 16.32 3.80 8.32
CA LEU A 78 16.91 2.51 8.68
C LEU A 78 17.27 1.69 7.45
N PHE A 79 16.37 1.65 6.47
CA PHE A 79 16.62 0.97 5.21
C PHE A 79 17.80 1.60 4.45
N LEU A 80 17.84 2.93 4.37
CA LEU A 80 18.93 3.65 3.71
C LEU A 80 20.28 3.29 4.33
N TYR A 81 20.43 3.44 5.64
CA TYR A 81 21.73 3.23 6.30
C TYR A 81 22.12 1.76 6.30
N LYS A 82 21.23 0.87 6.74
CA LYS A 82 21.56 -0.55 6.89
C LYS A 82 21.68 -1.27 5.53
N GLU A 83 20.72 -1.08 4.65
CA GLU A 83 20.60 -1.89 3.45
C GLU A 83 21.29 -1.31 2.22
N VAL A 84 21.39 0.02 2.13
CA VAL A 84 21.97 0.70 0.96
C VAL A 84 23.41 1.16 1.24
N LEU A 85 23.66 1.77 2.40
CA LEU A 85 24.97 2.30 2.74
C LEU A 85 25.85 1.30 3.47
N GLY A 86 25.28 0.22 4.03
CA GLY A 86 26.01 -0.79 4.80
C GLY A 86 26.53 -0.28 6.15
N VAL A 87 25.89 0.75 6.70
CA VAL A 87 26.26 1.36 7.99
C VAL A 87 25.33 0.83 9.07
N GLU A 88 25.89 0.17 10.07
CA GLU A 88 25.13 -0.22 11.26
C GLU A 88 24.92 0.98 12.18
N LEU A 89 23.68 1.17 12.57
CA LEU A 89 23.26 2.20 13.52
C LEU A 89 22.57 1.55 14.72
N PRO A 90 23.32 0.96 15.68
CA PRO A 90 22.75 0.21 16.80
C PRO A 90 21.75 1.03 17.62
N TRP A 91 22.03 2.31 17.81
CA TRP A 91 21.19 3.25 18.54
C TRP A 91 19.83 3.55 17.88
N LEU A 92 19.68 3.33 16.56
CA LEU A 92 18.38 3.50 15.88
C LEU A 92 17.34 2.47 16.33
N GLN A 93 17.78 1.33 16.85
CA GLN A 93 16.89 0.33 17.42
C GLN A 93 16.41 0.74 18.83
N GLU A 94 17.18 1.58 19.52
CA GLU A 94 16.90 2.11 20.85
C GLU A 94 15.99 3.35 20.81
N LEU A 95 15.76 3.96 19.62
CA LEU A 95 14.84 5.07 19.49
C LEU A 95 13.45 4.62 19.94
N ASN A 96 13.06 5.10 21.13
CA ASN A 96 11.81 4.80 21.80
C ASN A 96 10.66 4.96 20.82
N ARG A 97 10.00 3.85 20.52
CA ARG A 97 8.72 3.83 19.79
C ARG A 97 7.68 4.35 20.77
N PRO A 98 7.11 5.56 20.58
CA PRO A 98 6.07 6.00 21.47
C PRO A 98 4.93 4.96 21.45
N ASN A 99 4.66 4.33 22.59
CA ASN A 99 3.54 3.41 22.71
C ASN A 99 2.25 4.22 22.74
N LYS A 100 1.59 4.33 21.59
CA LYS A 100 0.20 4.80 21.56
C LYS A 100 -0.73 3.67 21.92
N PRO A 101 -1.72 3.90 22.81
CA PRO A 101 -2.77 2.93 23.03
C PRO A 101 -3.44 2.62 21.70
N LYS A 102 -3.57 1.33 21.36
CA LYS A 102 -4.30 0.90 20.17
C LYS A 102 -5.75 1.35 20.33
N ARG A 103 -6.17 2.32 19.54
CA ARG A 103 -7.61 2.63 19.42
C ARG A 103 -8.24 1.45 18.71
N LEU A 104 -9.23 0.82 19.35
CA LEU A 104 -10.07 -0.17 18.69
C LEU A 104 -10.82 0.56 17.56
N PRO A 105 -10.81 0.02 16.34
CA PRO A 105 -11.62 0.58 15.28
C PRO A 105 -13.09 0.47 15.68
N VAL A 106 -13.87 1.53 15.45
CA VAL A 106 -15.31 1.51 15.59
C VAL A 106 -15.86 0.68 14.43
N ALA A 107 -16.51 -0.44 14.76
CA ALA A 107 -17.20 -1.24 13.77
C ALA A 107 -18.60 -0.66 13.56
N LEU A 108 -19.03 -0.54 12.29
CA LEU A 108 -20.39 -0.17 11.96
C LEU A 108 -21.35 -1.29 12.30
N THR A 109 -22.53 -0.95 12.82
CA THR A 109 -23.63 -1.86 13.00
C THR A 109 -24.23 -2.26 11.65
N HIS A 110 -25.01 -3.34 11.61
CA HIS A 110 -25.68 -3.76 10.37
C HIS A 110 -26.62 -2.67 9.80
N LEU A 111 -27.33 -1.96 10.68
CA LEU A 111 -28.23 -0.85 10.26
C LEU A 111 -27.47 0.32 9.66
N GLU A 112 -26.32 0.69 10.23
CA GLU A 112 -25.46 1.74 9.67
C GLU A 112 -24.89 1.33 8.32
N VAL A 113 -24.50 0.06 8.13
CA VAL A 113 -24.06 -0.46 6.84
C VAL A 113 -25.18 -0.41 5.81
N GLN A 114 -26.41 -0.78 6.16
CA GLN A 114 -27.58 -0.66 5.28
C GLN A 114 -27.81 0.79 4.86
N SER A 115 -27.77 1.72 5.81
CA SER A 115 -27.90 3.15 5.49
C SER A 115 -26.82 3.64 4.52
N VAL A 116 -25.58 3.18 4.67
CA VAL A 116 -24.52 3.47 3.69
C VAL A 116 -24.87 2.94 2.30
N PHE A 117 -25.38 1.72 2.22
CA PHE A 117 -25.77 1.10 0.94
C PHE A 117 -26.89 1.88 0.23
N GLU A 118 -27.84 2.43 0.96
CA GLU A 118 -28.92 3.26 0.41
C GLU A 118 -28.44 4.54 -0.28
N HIS A 119 -27.26 5.05 0.12
CA HIS A 119 -26.64 6.24 -0.47
C HIS A 119 -25.66 5.93 -1.62
N LEU A 120 -25.47 4.66 -1.94
CA LEU A 120 -24.60 4.21 -3.03
C LEU A 120 -25.41 3.65 -4.19
N SER A 121 -24.87 3.75 -5.41
CA SER A 121 -25.49 3.20 -6.61
C SER A 121 -24.47 2.59 -7.57
N GLY A 122 -24.95 1.75 -8.50
CA GLY A 122 -24.15 1.17 -9.57
C GLY A 122 -22.93 0.39 -9.04
N ILE A 123 -21.79 0.60 -9.70
CA ILE A 123 -20.54 -0.13 -9.38
C ILE A 123 -20.05 0.12 -7.94
N HIS A 124 -20.25 1.32 -7.39
CA HIS A 124 -19.84 1.64 -6.03
C HIS A 124 -20.65 0.86 -4.99
N LEU A 125 -21.95 0.67 -5.21
CA LEU A 125 -22.79 -0.16 -4.34
C LEU A 125 -22.34 -1.63 -4.40
N LEU A 126 -22.10 -2.17 -5.59
CA LEU A 126 -21.60 -3.53 -5.76
C LEU A 126 -20.25 -3.72 -5.05
N MET A 127 -19.31 -2.78 -5.22
CA MET A 127 -18.01 -2.81 -4.53
C MET A 127 -18.17 -2.80 -3.01
N ALA A 128 -19.03 -1.93 -2.47
CA ALA A 128 -19.27 -1.84 -1.03
C ALA A 128 -19.89 -3.14 -0.47
N LYS A 129 -20.88 -3.72 -1.17
CA LYS A 129 -21.47 -5.02 -0.82
C LYS A 129 -20.41 -6.14 -0.87
N MET A 130 -19.56 -6.15 -1.88
CA MET A 130 -18.46 -7.12 -1.97
C MET A 130 -17.47 -6.99 -0.81
N LEU A 131 -17.02 -5.78 -0.50
CA LEU A 131 -16.11 -5.54 0.63
C LEU A 131 -16.71 -6.00 1.96
N TYR A 132 -17.98 -5.67 2.19
CA TYR A 132 -18.70 -6.07 3.41
C TYR A 132 -18.90 -7.58 3.51
N GLY A 133 -19.37 -8.21 2.44
CA GLY A 133 -19.71 -9.63 2.45
C GLY A 133 -18.50 -10.58 2.41
N THR A 134 -17.36 -10.14 1.86
CA THR A 134 -16.19 -11.00 1.67
C THR A 134 -15.03 -10.68 2.63
N GLY A 135 -15.03 -9.52 3.26
CA GLY A 135 -13.92 -9.04 4.07
C GLY A 135 -12.62 -8.79 3.29
N MET A 136 -12.71 -8.66 1.98
CA MET A 136 -11.55 -8.30 1.14
C MET A 136 -11.05 -6.88 1.43
N ARG A 137 -9.77 -6.65 1.21
CA ARG A 137 -9.22 -5.29 1.20
C ARG A 137 -9.60 -4.59 -0.10
N LEU A 138 -9.72 -3.24 -0.06
CA LEU A 138 -10.06 -2.47 -1.26
C LEU A 138 -9.15 -2.80 -2.45
N ASN A 139 -7.84 -2.87 -2.26
CA ASN A 139 -6.91 -3.19 -3.35
C ASN A 139 -7.06 -4.63 -3.87
N GLU A 140 -7.47 -5.57 -3.02
CA GLU A 140 -7.74 -6.96 -3.44
C GLU A 140 -8.99 -7.00 -4.33
N LEU A 141 -10.02 -6.23 -3.97
CA LEU A 141 -11.22 -6.10 -4.80
C LEU A 141 -10.92 -5.43 -6.15
N LEU A 142 -10.15 -4.34 -6.16
CA LEU A 142 -9.79 -3.63 -7.39
C LEU A 142 -8.91 -4.45 -8.36
N GLN A 143 -8.22 -5.46 -7.85
CA GLN A 143 -7.40 -6.36 -8.64
C GLN A 143 -8.09 -7.70 -8.96
N LEU A 144 -9.33 -7.86 -8.53
CA LEU A 144 -10.10 -9.09 -8.74
C LEU A 144 -10.36 -9.31 -10.23
N ARG A 145 -10.11 -10.52 -10.69
CA ARG A 145 -10.32 -10.92 -12.09
C ARG A 145 -11.55 -11.82 -12.19
N SER A 146 -12.26 -11.76 -13.30
CA SER A 146 -13.41 -12.62 -13.54
C SER A 146 -13.13 -14.12 -13.37
N LYS A 147 -11.92 -14.56 -13.70
CA LYS A 147 -11.47 -15.96 -13.55
C LYS A 147 -11.17 -16.39 -12.10
N ASP A 148 -11.12 -15.46 -11.17
CA ASP A 148 -10.87 -15.72 -9.76
C ASP A 148 -12.20 -15.85 -8.97
N ILE A 149 -13.35 -15.81 -9.67
CA ILE A 149 -14.69 -15.94 -9.11
C ILE A 149 -15.29 -17.25 -9.58
N ASP A 150 -15.62 -18.11 -8.63
CA ASP A 150 -16.34 -19.35 -8.88
C ASP A 150 -17.79 -19.20 -8.39
N PHE A 151 -18.72 -19.21 -9.33
CA PHE A 151 -20.16 -19.07 -9.03
C PHE A 151 -20.81 -20.38 -8.61
N GLU A 152 -20.23 -21.53 -8.99
CA GLU A 152 -20.76 -22.85 -8.63
C GLU A 152 -20.36 -23.22 -7.20
N LEU A 153 -19.09 -22.97 -6.85
CA LEU A 153 -18.58 -23.20 -5.50
C LEU A 153 -18.88 -22.06 -4.53
N HIS A 154 -19.42 -20.94 -5.03
CA HIS A 154 -19.63 -19.71 -4.25
C HIS A 154 -18.36 -19.18 -3.58
N GLU A 155 -17.26 -19.18 -4.32
CA GLU A 155 -15.93 -18.82 -3.81
C GLU A 155 -15.27 -17.74 -4.65
N ILE A 156 -14.40 -16.98 -4.00
CA ILE A 156 -13.51 -16.00 -4.63
C ILE A 156 -12.08 -16.30 -4.21
N VAL A 157 -11.19 -16.48 -5.19
CA VAL A 157 -9.75 -16.62 -4.96
C VAL A 157 -9.11 -15.25 -4.90
N VAL A 158 -8.71 -14.82 -3.71
CA VAL A 158 -7.99 -13.56 -3.50
C VAL A 158 -6.50 -13.82 -3.67
N ARG A 159 -5.93 -13.32 -4.77
CA ARG A 159 -4.51 -13.50 -5.09
C ARG A 159 -3.65 -12.41 -4.47
N GLN A 160 -2.42 -12.77 -4.12
CA GLN A 160 -1.39 -11.86 -3.61
C GLN A 160 -1.87 -10.99 -2.43
N GLY A 161 -2.64 -11.57 -1.52
CA GLY A 161 -3.03 -10.93 -0.28
C GLY A 161 -1.82 -10.44 0.55
N LYS A 162 -2.05 -9.91 1.76
CA LYS A 162 -0.97 -9.47 2.65
C LYS A 162 0.07 -10.56 2.84
N GLY A 163 1.31 -10.31 2.41
CA GLY A 163 2.42 -11.27 2.47
C GLY A 163 2.48 -12.24 1.30
N TYR A 164 1.91 -11.87 0.13
CA TYR A 164 1.88 -12.70 -1.10
C TYR A 164 1.22 -14.08 -0.93
N LYS A 165 0.27 -14.19 0.03
CA LYS A 165 -0.48 -15.43 0.25
C LYS A 165 -1.84 -15.34 -0.43
N ASP A 166 -2.15 -16.34 -1.24
CA ASP A 166 -3.49 -16.53 -1.80
C ASP A 166 -4.41 -17.05 -0.70
N ARG A 167 -5.69 -16.69 -0.77
CA ARG A 167 -6.73 -17.23 0.10
C ARG A 167 -8.05 -17.32 -0.66
N VAL A 168 -8.90 -18.19 -0.22
CA VAL A 168 -10.28 -18.29 -0.67
C VAL A 168 -11.19 -17.54 0.32
N THR A 169 -12.21 -16.88 -0.20
CA THR A 169 -13.29 -16.27 0.59
C THR A 169 -14.64 -16.57 -0.06
N ILE A 170 -15.71 -16.41 0.69
CA ILE A 170 -17.07 -16.71 0.24
C ILE A 170 -17.53 -15.65 -0.79
N LEU A 171 -18.21 -16.09 -1.85
CA LEU A 171 -18.99 -15.23 -2.73
C LEU A 171 -20.45 -15.16 -2.21
N PRO A 172 -20.89 -14.02 -1.63
CA PRO A 172 -22.25 -13.89 -1.12
C PRO A 172 -23.27 -14.05 -2.23
N THR A 173 -24.31 -14.87 -2.01
CA THR A 173 -25.37 -15.14 -2.99
C THR A 173 -26.13 -13.87 -3.38
N ALA A 174 -26.32 -12.96 -2.43
CA ALA A 174 -27.07 -11.70 -2.62
C ALA A 174 -26.48 -10.76 -3.70
N ILE A 175 -25.19 -10.92 -4.06
CA ILE A 175 -24.52 -10.06 -5.04
C ILE A 175 -24.20 -10.76 -6.35
N GLN A 176 -24.50 -12.04 -6.48
CA GLN A 176 -24.09 -12.83 -7.65
C GLN A 176 -24.69 -12.30 -8.96
N THR A 177 -25.97 -11.96 -8.96
CA THR A 177 -26.66 -11.43 -10.14
C THR A 177 -26.04 -10.11 -10.61
N GLU A 178 -25.81 -9.18 -9.68
CA GLU A 178 -25.19 -7.88 -9.97
C GLU A 178 -23.75 -8.07 -10.48
N LEU A 179 -23.02 -9.00 -9.88
CA LEU A 179 -21.64 -9.31 -10.26
C LEU A 179 -21.56 -9.97 -11.66
N HIS A 180 -22.47 -10.87 -11.99
CA HIS A 180 -22.59 -11.43 -13.33
C HIS A 180 -22.82 -10.33 -14.37
N GLN A 181 -23.75 -9.43 -14.12
CA GLN A 181 -24.03 -8.30 -15.02
C GLN A 181 -22.78 -7.43 -15.23
N GLN A 182 -22.04 -7.13 -14.16
CA GLN A 182 -20.79 -6.36 -14.23
C GLN A 182 -19.72 -7.07 -15.07
N ILE A 183 -19.56 -8.39 -14.90
CA ILE A 183 -18.62 -9.19 -15.68
C ILE A 183 -18.99 -9.18 -17.17
N GLU A 184 -20.26 -9.33 -17.51
CA GLU A 184 -20.72 -9.29 -18.91
C GLU A 184 -20.52 -7.91 -19.54
N GLN A 185 -20.73 -6.83 -18.79
CA GLN A 185 -20.41 -5.48 -19.24
C GLN A 185 -18.90 -5.31 -19.51
N ALA A 186 -18.05 -5.78 -18.59
CA ALA A 186 -16.60 -5.75 -18.77
C ALA A 186 -16.15 -6.57 -20.00
N LYS A 187 -16.75 -7.75 -20.23
CA LYS A 187 -16.46 -8.57 -21.42
C LYS A 187 -16.86 -7.86 -22.72
N LYS A 188 -17.99 -7.15 -22.74
CA LYS A 188 -18.41 -6.37 -23.92
C LYS A 188 -17.41 -5.25 -24.21
N LEU A 189 -17.07 -4.46 -23.19
CA LEU A 189 -16.11 -3.38 -23.32
C LEU A 189 -14.74 -3.89 -23.81
N PHE A 190 -14.25 -4.99 -23.26
CA PHE A 190 -13.01 -5.62 -23.68
C PHE A 190 -13.04 -6.06 -25.17
N LYS A 191 -14.17 -6.59 -25.65
CA LYS A 191 -14.34 -6.96 -27.06
C LYS A 191 -14.31 -5.73 -27.97
N GLU A 192 -14.99 -4.65 -27.57
CA GLU A 192 -15.01 -3.37 -28.30
C GLU A 192 -13.63 -2.75 -28.38
N ASP A 193 -12.88 -2.70 -27.26
CA ASP A 193 -11.51 -2.19 -27.22
C ASP A 193 -10.57 -2.97 -28.15
N ARG A 194 -10.70 -4.31 -28.17
CA ARG A 194 -9.93 -5.15 -29.09
C ARG A 194 -10.24 -4.87 -30.56
N LEU A 195 -11.49 -4.67 -30.91
CA LEU A 195 -11.90 -4.34 -32.29
C LEU A 195 -11.35 -2.97 -32.73
N GLN A 196 -11.17 -2.05 -31.78
CA GLN A 196 -10.64 -0.70 -32.04
C GLN A 196 -9.12 -0.61 -31.88
N ASN A 197 -8.39 -1.74 -31.72
CA ASN A 197 -6.96 -1.81 -31.40
C ASN A 197 -6.55 -0.95 -30.20
N ARG A 198 -7.47 -0.69 -29.28
CA ARG A 198 -7.15 -0.07 -27.99
C ARG A 198 -6.53 -1.13 -27.07
N ILE A 199 -5.49 -0.71 -26.33
CA ILE A 199 -4.93 -1.57 -25.29
C ILE A 199 -5.98 -1.66 -24.19
N GLY A 200 -6.67 -2.81 -24.11
CA GLY A 200 -7.64 -3.07 -23.04
C GLY A 200 -6.94 -3.06 -21.68
N VAL A 201 -7.60 -2.50 -20.67
CA VAL A 201 -7.15 -2.47 -19.28
C VAL A 201 -7.32 -3.85 -18.64
#